data_be6aab15693a219425641e5bd05406a9
#
_entry.id   be6aab15693a219425641e5bd05406a9
#
_cell.length_a   1.000
_cell.length_b   1.000
_cell.length_c   1.000
_cell.angle_alpha   90.00
_cell.angle_beta   90.00
_cell.angle_gamma   90.00
#
_symmetry.space_group_name_H-M   'P 1'
#
loop_
_entity.id
_entity.type
_entity.pdbx_description
1 polymer ?
#
loop_
_entity_poly.entity_id
_entity_poly.type
_entity_poly.pdbx_seq_one_letter_code
_entity_poly.pdbx_strand_id
1 'polypeptide(L)'
;MDLYRTHALDGASGVELTIALYDGIIRFMHNAIAAVDRNDTGQRRAAVKRAMDIIIYLQATLDKDAGGNPAEALSEFYAAMFALMLQGSVAKSRKKFEQVIANVRNVREAWRQVAQTSDGR
;
A
#
# COMPACT_ATOMS: atom_id res chain seq x y z
N MET A 1 -1.48 -5.05 13.33
CA MET A 1 -2.92 -5.09 13.09
C MET A 1 -3.46 -6.45 13.46
N ASP A 2 -4.56 -6.45 14.17
CA ASP A 2 -5.19 -7.68 14.59
C ASP A 2 -6.05 -8.22 13.45
N LEU A 3 -5.79 -9.44 13.00
CA LEU A 3 -6.55 -10.06 11.92
C LEU A 3 -8.02 -10.27 12.25
N TYR A 4 -8.33 -10.40 13.52
CA TYR A 4 -9.73 -10.49 13.95
C TYR A 4 -10.49 -9.21 13.72
N ARG A 5 -9.80 -8.10 13.79
CA ARG A 5 -10.45 -6.82 13.50
C ARG A 5 -10.76 -6.67 12.03
N THR A 6 -9.95 -7.26 11.17
CA THR A 6 -10.32 -7.28 9.75
C THR A 6 -11.56 -8.10 9.54
N HIS A 7 -11.74 -9.14 10.31
CA HIS A 7 -12.99 -9.90 10.27
C HIS A 7 -14.18 -9.06 10.72
N ALA A 8 -13.99 -8.23 11.71
CA ALA A 8 -15.07 -7.33 12.13
C ALA A 8 -15.39 -6.32 11.05
N LEU A 9 -14.47 -6.08 10.12
CA LEU A 9 -14.70 -5.22 8.97
C LEU A 9 -15.23 -5.99 7.77
N ASP A 10 -15.63 -7.22 7.96
CA ASP A 10 -16.11 -8.04 6.87
C ASP A 10 -17.46 -7.64 6.35
N GLY A 11 -18.10 -6.68 6.97
CA GLY A 11 -19.17 -6.00 6.31
C GLY A 11 -18.64 -5.28 5.09
N ALA A 12 -17.37 -4.89 5.13
CA ALA A 12 -16.72 -4.26 4.00
C ALA A 12 -16.26 -5.33 3.01
N SER A 13 -16.31 -5.02 1.72
CA SER A 13 -15.81 -5.91 0.70
C SER A 13 -14.29 -6.02 0.77
N GLY A 14 -13.73 -7.04 0.12
CA GLY A 14 -12.29 -7.15 -0.04
C GLY A 14 -11.70 -5.95 -0.76
N VAL A 15 -12.45 -5.36 -1.68
CA VAL A 15 -12.04 -4.15 -2.38
C VAL A 15 -11.91 -2.98 -1.41
N GLU A 16 -12.88 -2.82 -0.52
CA GLU A 16 -12.83 -1.74 0.45
C GLU A 16 -11.65 -1.87 1.41
N LEU A 17 -11.34 -3.10 1.84
CA LEU A 17 -10.17 -3.34 2.67
C LEU A 17 -8.89 -2.99 1.92
N THR A 18 -8.80 -3.40 0.66
CA THR A 18 -7.65 -3.08 -0.17
C THR A 18 -7.45 -1.57 -0.28
N ILE A 19 -8.53 -0.82 -0.52
CA ILE A 19 -8.46 0.64 -0.59
C ILE A 19 -7.97 1.23 0.73
N ALA A 20 -8.48 0.73 1.85
CA ALA A 20 -8.05 1.21 3.17
C ALA A 20 -6.56 0.95 3.41
N LEU A 21 -6.07 -0.19 2.97
CA LEU A 21 -4.64 -0.53 3.10
C LEU A 21 -3.78 0.37 2.21
N TYR A 22 -4.23 0.68 1.01
CA TYR A 22 -3.54 1.63 0.14
C TYR A 22 -3.48 3.01 0.79
N ASP A 23 -4.58 3.45 1.41
CA ASP A 23 -4.58 4.73 2.14
C ASP A 23 -3.56 4.73 3.28
N GLY A 24 -3.40 3.59 3.92
CA GLY A 24 -2.38 3.42 4.95
C GLY A 24 -0.97 3.59 4.40
N ILE A 25 -0.68 3.00 3.26
CA ILE A 25 0.62 3.16 2.61
C ILE A 25 0.88 4.64 2.31
N ILE A 26 -0.10 5.32 1.75
CA ILE A 26 0.04 6.74 1.40
C ILE A 26 0.34 7.56 2.65
N ARG A 27 -0.40 7.32 3.73
CA ARG A 27 -0.19 8.04 4.99
C ARG A 27 1.21 7.82 5.53
N PHE A 28 1.67 6.56 5.55
CA PHE A 28 3.01 6.27 6.05
C PHE A 28 4.10 6.85 5.17
N MET A 29 3.87 6.93 3.86
CA MET A 29 4.83 7.58 2.98
C MET A 29 4.92 9.08 3.25
N HIS A 30 3.79 9.74 3.51
CA HIS A 30 3.81 11.14 3.93
C HIS A 30 4.56 11.32 5.25
N ASN A 31 4.36 10.39 6.18
CA ASN A 31 5.10 10.43 7.45
C ASN A 31 6.60 10.25 7.23
N ALA A 32 6.99 9.38 6.31
CA ALA A 32 8.39 9.16 5.97
C ALA A 32 9.01 10.42 5.36
N ILE A 33 8.28 11.10 4.48
CA ILE A 33 8.74 12.35 3.87
C ILE A 33 8.96 13.41 4.95
N ALA A 34 7.99 13.57 5.85
CA ALA A 34 8.11 14.53 6.94
C ALA A 34 9.32 14.21 7.82
N ALA A 35 9.59 12.93 8.06
CA ALA A 35 10.75 12.52 8.85
C ALA A 35 12.07 12.84 8.14
N VAL A 36 12.12 12.65 6.81
CA VAL A 36 13.29 13.06 6.04
C VAL A 36 13.52 14.56 6.17
N ASP A 37 12.45 15.35 6.05
CA ASP A 37 12.53 16.80 6.09
C ASP A 37 13.08 17.32 7.42
N ARG A 38 12.75 16.64 8.53
CA ARG A 38 13.27 17.05 9.83
C ARG A 38 14.44 16.21 10.30
N ASN A 39 15.00 15.38 9.41
CA ASN A 39 16.16 14.55 9.67
C ASN A 39 15.96 13.60 10.86
N ASP A 40 14.76 13.02 10.92
CA ASP A 40 14.39 12.09 11.99
C ASP A 40 14.50 10.65 11.48
N THR A 41 15.65 10.02 11.71
CA THR A 41 15.92 8.68 11.20
C THR A 41 14.99 7.64 11.82
N GLY A 42 14.69 7.74 13.10
CA GLY A 42 13.84 6.79 13.79
C GLY A 42 12.43 6.79 13.23
N GLN A 43 11.85 7.97 13.05
CA GLN A 43 10.51 8.09 12.50
C GLN A 43 10.46 7.67 11.03
N ARG A 44 11.49 8.00 10.26
CA ARG A 44 11.56 7.54 8.88
C ARG A 44 11.51 6.02 8.80
N ARG A 45 12.35 5.35 9.57
CA ARG A 45 12.40 3.90 9.56
C ARG A 45 11.09 3.28 10.03
N ALA A 46 10.48 3.85 11.06
CA ALA A 46 9.22 3.34 11.58
C ALA A 46 8.10 3.45 10.54
N ALA A 47 8.01 4.59 9.87
CA ALA A 47 6.98 4.80 8.85
C ALA A 47 7.17 3.86 7.66
N VAL A 48 8.41 3.74 7.18
CA VAL A 48 8.71 2.87 6.04
C VAL A 48 8.41 1.41 6.40
N LYS A 49 8.77 0.99 7.60
CA LYS A 49 8.49 -0.39 8.02
C LYS A 49 6.99 -0.68 7.99
N ARG A 50 6.18 0.23 8.48
CA ARG A 50 4.73 0.03 8.48
C ARG A 50 4.17 -0.06 7.07
N ALA A 51 4.65 0.79 6.16
CA ALA A 51 4.22 0.72 4.77
C ALA A 51 4.65 -0.60 4.13
N MET A 52 5.87 -1.05 4.42
CA MET A 52 6.36 -2.32 3.90
C MET A 52 5.56 -3.49 4.45
N ASP A 53 5.17 -3.44 5.72
CA ASP A 53 4.33 -4.48 6.31
C ASP A 53 2.98 -4.59 5.59
N ILE A 54 2.40 -3.46 5.20
CA ILE A 54 1.16 -3.46 4.42
C ILE A 54 1.38 -4.13 3.07
N ILE A 55 2.47 -3.79 2.39
CA ILE A 55 2.79 -4.39 1.09
C ILE A 55 2.96 -5.91 1.23
N ILE A 56 3.64 -6.36 2.28
CA ILE A 56 3.83 -7.78 2.52
C ILE A 56 2.47 -8.47 2.70
N TYR A 57 1.58 -7.85 3.47
CA TYR A 57 0.23 -8.39 3.67
C TYR A 57 -0.53 -8.48 2.35
N LEU A 58 -0.50 -7.41 1.56
CA LEU A 58 -1.19 -7.39 0.26
C LEU A 58 -0.65 -8.47 -0.66
N GLN A 59 0.67 -8.64 -0.68
CA GLN A 59 1.30 -9.66 -1.50
C GLN A 59 0.90 -11.07 -1.04
N ALA A 60 0.88 -11.28 0.27
CA ALA A 60 0.57 -12.59 0.84
C ALA A 60 -0.89 -12.99 0.62
N THR A 61 -1.79 -12.01 0.56
CA THR A 61 -3.22 -12.29 0.40
C THR A 61 -3.69 -12.25 -1.05
N LEU A 62 -2.78 -12.06 -1.97
CA LEU A 62 -3.11 -12.00 -3.38
C LEU A 62 -3.50 -13.40 -3.87
N ASP A 63 -4.69 -13.51 -4.49
CA ASP A 63 -5.19 -14.78 -4.99
C ASP A 63 -4.70 -15.02 -6.42
N LYS A 64 -3.51 -15.58 -6.53
CA LYS A 64 -2.88 -15.80 -7.83
C LYS A 64 -3.54 -16.93 -8.60
N ASP A 65 -4.12 -17.88 -7.89
CA ASP A 65 -4.77 -19.02 -8.53
C ASP A 65 -6.03 -18.61 -9.28
N ALA A 66 -6.80 -17.72 -8.69
CA ALA A 66 -8.03 -17.24 -9.32
C ALA A 66 -7.81 -16.02 -10.19
N GLY A 67 -6.72 -15.28 -9.94
CA GLY A 67 -6.56 -13.95 -10.49
C GLY A 67 -6.03 -13.87 -11.91
N GLY A 68 -5.24 -14.82 -12.32
CA GLY A 68 -4.63 -14.75 -13.65
C GLY A 68 -3.75 -13.51 -13.79
N ASN A 69 -3.88 -12.83 -14.92
CA ASN A 69 -3.05 -11.67 -15.24
C ASN A 69 -3.16 -10.51 -14.25
N PRO A 70 -4.37 -10.15 -13.75
CA PRO A 70 -4.44 -9.07 -12.76
C PRO A 70 -3.67 -9.36 -11.50
N ALA A 71 -3.67 -10.61 -11.03
CA ALA A 71 -2.94 -10.97 -9.83
C ALA A 71 -1.44 -10.88 -10.05
N GLU A 72 -0.96 -11.31 -11.22
CA GLU A 72 0.45 -11.22 -11.54
C GLU A 72 0.90 -9.77 -11.65
N ALA A 73 0.10 -8.93 -12.29
CA ALA A 73 0.41 -7.52 -12.42
C ALA A 73 0.48 -6.83 -11.07
N LEU A 74 -0.45 -7.16 -10.17
CA LEU A 74 -0.43 -6.61 -8.82
C LEU A 74 0.77 -7.11 -8.03
N SER A 75 1.13 -8.38 -8.19
CA SER A 75 2.31 -8.93 -7.52
C SER A 75 3.57 -8.17 -7.92
N GLU A 76 3.73 -7.88 -9.20
CA GLU A 76 4.86 -7.11 -9.69
C GLU A 76 4.83 -5.67 -9.17
N PHE A 77 3.64 -5.09 -9.14
CA PHE A 77 3.46 -3.74 -8.62
C PHE A 77 3.89 -3.67 -7.14
N TYR A 78 3.44 -4.62 -6.33
CA TYR A 78 3.80 -4.63 -4.92
C TYR A 78 5.30 -4.81 -4.71
N ALA A 79 5.94 -5.68 -5.50
CA ALA A 79 7.38 -5.86 -5.43
C ALA A 79 8.12 -4.57 -5.78
N ALA A 80 7.65 -3.86 -6.82
CA ALA A 80 8.24 -2.59 -7.23
C ALA A 80 8.10 -1.53 -6.15
N MET A 81 6.92 -1.45 -5.51
CA MET A 81 6.70 -0.47 -4.45
C MET A 81 7.56 -0.78 -3.23
N PHE A 82 7.69 -2.06 -2.87
CA PHE A 82 8.57 -2.47 -1.78
C PHE A 82 10.00 -2.01 -2.04
N ALA A 83 10.50 -2.21 -3.25
CA ALA A 83 11.84 -1.80 -3.62
C ALA A 83 12.01 -0.28 -3.53
N LEU A 84 11.03 0.49 -4.01
CA LEU A 84 11.08 1.95 -3.92
C LEU A 84 11.10 2.43 -2.46
N MET A 85 10.29 1.80 -1.61
CA MET A 85 10.25 2.14 -0.19
C MET A 85 11.61 1.91 0.47
N LEU A 86 12.22 0.77 0.18
CA LEU A 86 13.52 0.43 0.75
C LEU A 86 14.60 1.37 0.25
N GLN A 87 14.64 1.59 -1.06
CA GLN A 87 15.62 2.50 -1.66
C GLN A 87 15.45 3.92 -1.14
N GLY A 88 14.19 4.36 -1.02
CA GLY A 88 13.89 5.68 -0.50
C GLY A 88 14.36 5.86 0.94
N SER A 89 14.19 4.82 1.75
CA SER A 89 14.62 4.88 3.14
C SER A 89 16.15 4.95 3.24
N VAL A 90 16.84 4.09 2.51
CA VAL A 90 18.31 4.06 2.54
C VAL A 90 18.89 5.37 2.03
N ALA A 91 18.35 5.91 0.95
CA ALA A 91 18.85 7.14 0.33
C ALA A 91 18.29 8.41 0.96
N LYS A 92 17.34 8.30 1.90
CA LYS A 92 16.62 9.45 2.46
C LYS A 92 16.00 10.28 1.35
N SER A 93 15.35 9.63 0.40
CA SER A 93 14.89 10.25 -0.84
C SER A 93 13.40 10.53 -0.79
N ARG A 94 13.05 11.82 -0.59
CA ARG A 94 11.65 12.25 -0.71
C ARG A 94 11.05 11.83 -2.04
N LYS A 95 11.83 11.96 -3.09
CA LYS A 95 11.36 11.69 -4.45
C LYS A 95 10.88 10.25 -4.59
N LYS A 96 11.60 9.30 -4.02
CA LYS A 96 11.18 7.90 -4.12
C LYS A 96 9.90 7.65 -3.33
N PHE A 97 9.74 8.26 -2.17
CA PHE A 97 8.50 8.16 -1.41
C PHE A 97 7.34 8.81 -2.17
N GLU A 98 7.57 9.93 -2.82
CA GLU A 98 6.56 10.59 -3.65
C GLU A 98 6.14 9.73 -4.83
N GLN A 99 7.09 8.98 -5.41
CA GLN A 99 6.78 8.04 -6.47
C GLN A 99 5.87 6.92 -5.97
N VAL A 100 6.13 6.40 -4.77
CA VAL A 100 5.25 5.40 -4.17
C VAL A 100 3.84 5.97 -4.01
N ILE A 101 3.73 7.18 -3.47
CA ILE A 101 2.42 7.82 -3.28
C ILE A 101 1.67 7.93 -4.59
N ALA A 102 2.32 8.44 -5.62
CA ALA A 102 1.68 8.64 -6.92
C ALA A 102 1.21 7.32 -7.51
N ASN A 103 2.06 6.30 -7.45
CA ASN A 103 1.75 5.00 -8.03
C ASN A 103 0.62 4.31 -7.26
N VAL A 104 0.66 4.37 -5.94
CA VAL A 104 -0.37 3.75 -5.10
C VAL A 104 -1.70 4.46 -5.28
N ARG A 105 -1.71 5.80 -5.38
CA ARG A 105 -2.93 6.54 -5.68
C ARG A 105 -3.55 6.11 -6.99
N ASN A 106 -2.71 5.90 -7.99
CA ASN A 106 -3.18 5.53 -9.31
C ASN A 106 -3.88 4.17 -9.29
N VAL A 107 -3.28 3.19 -8.65
CA VAL A 107 -3.88 1.85 -8.55
C VAL A 107 -5.10 1.89 -7.62
N ARG A 108 -5.06 2.69 -6.56
CA ARG A 108 -6.21 2.87 -5.68
C ARG A 108 -7.43 3.35 -6.44
N GLU A 109 -7.23 4.27 -7.40
CA GLU A 109 -8.34 4.78 -8.20
C GLU A 109 -9.00 3.66 -9.00
N ALA A 110 -8.21 2.74 -9.55
CA ALA A 110 -8.75 1.60 -10.25
C ALA A 110 -9.61 0.72 -9.33
N TRP A 111 -9.15 0.51 -8.08
CA TRP A 111 -9.92 -0.23 -7.10
C TRP A 111 -11.23 0.48 -6.74
N ARG A 112 -11.20 1.81 -6.64
CA ARG A 112 -12.42 2.57 -6.38
C ARG A 112 -13.45 2.39 -7.47
N GLN A 113 -13.00 2.35 -8.71
CA GLN A 113 -13.90 2.13 -9.84
C GLN A 113 -14.54 0.74 -9.76
N VAL A 114 -13.76 -0.26 -9.37
CA VAL A 114 -14.30 -1.61 -9.16
C VAL A 114 -15.37 -1.60 -8.07
N ALA A 115 -15.11 -0.92 -6.97
CA ALA A 115 -16.06 -0.83 -5.87
C ALA A 115 -17.35 -0.16 -6.31
N GLN A 116 -17.27 0.92 -7.06
CA GLN A 116 -18.44 1.63 -7.57
C GLN A 116 -19.24 0.76 -8.52
N THR A 117 -18.57 0.03 -9.39
CA THR A 117 -19.25 -0.86 -10.33
C THR A 117 -20.00 -1.96 -9.59
N SER A 118 -19.37 -2.54 -8.56
CA SER A 118 -20.02 -3.56 -7.75
C SER A 118 -21.23 -3.03 -7.01
N ASP A 119 -21.13 -1.81 -6.49
CA ASP A 119 -22.23 -1.18 -5.75
C ASP A 119 -23.36 -0.74 -6.68
N GLY A 120 -23.05 -0.46 -7.92
CA GLY A 120 -24.03 0.00 -8.90
C GLY A 120 -24.98 -1.07 -9.37
N ARG A 121 -24.86 -2.25 -8.85
CA ARG A 121 -25.79 -3.32 -9.19
C ARG A 121 -26.98 -3.37 -8.26
#